data_af8db3341ef183b3f8a8283e992cc977
#
_entry.id   af8db3341ef183b3f8a8283e992cc977
#
_cell.length_a   1.000
_cell.length_b   1.000
_cell.length_c   1.000
_cell.angle_alpha   90.00
_cell.angle_beta   90.00
_cell.angle_gamma   90.00
#
_symmetry.space_group_name_H-M   'P 1'
#
loop_
_entity.id
_entity.type
_entity.pdbx_description
1 polymer ?
#
loop_
_entity_poly.entity_id
_entity_poly.type
_entity_poly.pdbx_seq_one_letter_code
_entity_poly.pdbx_strand_id
1 'polypeptide(L)'
;MEAETLAGLFGLGGALVGAAVSTGAVVWQQRKTAHEAERAHLLGLAEAAANECIRLSYAIQEHFARGVGDTRSPHGREWHKELQRMNRALEEQALRFSDKEIRNLLSRCHAEILIRADWVGDPDGFPPRYITLCNDIRTVMGTVLRRQPFPGAIWQNYPDPTEG
;
A
#
# COMPACT_ATOMS: atom_id res chain seq x y z
N MET A 1 -37.91 24.52 56.01
CA MET A 1 -36.80 25.17 55.24
C MET A 1 -35.61 24.26 54.95
N GLU A 2 -35.19 23.38 55.86
CA GLU A 2 -34.01 22.50 55.63
C GLU A 2 -34.24 21.40 54.59
N ALA A 3 -35.45 20.79 54.53
CA ALA A 3 -35.76 19.72 53.60
C ALA A 3 -35.80 20.19 52.13
N GLU A 4 -36.22 21.43 51.86
CA GLU A 4 -36.27 21.98 50.51
C GLU A 4 -34.89 22.35 49.97
N THR A 5 -33.98 22.80 50.83
CA THR A 5 -32.59 23.09 50.51
C THR A 5 -31.80 21.79 50.21
N LEU A 6 -32.05 20.75 50.95
CA LEU A 6 -31.45 19.42 50.71
C LEU A 6 -31.93 18.84 49.39
N ALA A 7 -33.20 18.87 49.05
CA ALA A 7 -33.75 18.41 47.79
C ALA A 7 -33.18 19.15 46.58
N GLY A 8 -32.98 20.48 46.72
CA GLY A 8 -32.34 21.30 45.67
C GLY A 8 -30.87 20.95 45.45
N LEU A 9 -30.12 20.66 46.51
CA LEU A 9 -28.71 20.22 46.44
C LEU A 9 -28.55 18.87 45.78
N PHE A 10 -29.41 17.90 46.10
CA PHE A 10 -29.41 16.59 45.44
C PHE A 10 -29.84 16.67 43.96
N GLY A 11 -30.76 17.53 43.61
CA GLY A 11 -31.18 17.77 42.22
C GLY A 11 -30.05 18.37 41.37
N LEU A 12 -29.35 19.38 41.89
CA LEU A 12 -28.19 20.01 41.24
C LEU A 12 -27.01 19.06 41.13
N GLY A 13 -26.71 18.28 42.18
CA GLY A 13 -25.67 17.25 42.16
C GLY A 13 -25.93 16.16 41.12
N GLY A 14 -27.17 15.66 41.06
CA GLY A 14 -27.59 14.66 40.07
C GLY A 14 -27.51 15.18 38.63
N ALA A 15 -27.90 16.44 38.40
CA ALA A 15 -27.81 17.05 37.05
C ALA A 15 -26.37 17.23 36.57
N LEU A 16 -25.46 17.69 37.49
CA LEU A 16 -24.03 17.80 37.16
C LEU A 16 -23.36 16.49 36.86
N VAL A 17 -23.61 15.45 37.67
CA VAL A 17 -23.07 14.09 37.45
C VAL A 17 -23.65 13.50 36.15
N GLY A 18 -24.94 13.63 35.90
CA GLY A 18 -25.58 13.19 34.66
C GLY A 18 -25.03 13.91 33.43
N ALA A 19 -24.78 15.21 33.48
CA ALA A 19 -24.15 15.94 32.39
C ALA A 19 -22.71 15.52 32.15
N ALA A 20 -21.92 15.29 33.19
CA ALA A 20 -20.52 14.84 33.06
C ALA A 20 -20.43 13.43 32.44
N VAL A 21 -21.28 12.50 32.87
CA VAL A 21 -21.34 11.12 32.32
C VAL A 21 -21.79 11.15 30.85
N SER A 22 -22.82 11.90 30.52
CA SER A 22 -23.33 11.98 29.14
C SER A 22 -22.30 12.63 28.22
N THR A 23 -21.61 13.71 28.63
CA THR A 23 -20.55 14.35 27.86
C THR A 23 -19.35 13.40 27.66
N GLY A 24 -18.95 12.67 28.70
CA GLY A 24 -17.90 11.67 28.63
C GLY A 24 -18.22 10.56 27.62
N ALA A 25 -19.45 10.05 27.64
CA ALA A 25 -19.89 9.02 26.70
C ALA A 25 -19.89 9.52 25.25
N VAL A 26 -20.34 10.76 25.00
CA VAL A 26 -20.33 11.37 23.67
C VAL A 26 -18.91 11.55 23.16
N VAL A 27 -18.00 12.07 23.97
CA VAL A 27 -16.59 12.27 23.58
C VAL A 27 -15.92 10.91 23.27
N TRP A 28 -16.17 9.89 24.10
CA TRP A 28 -15.66 8.55 23.86
C TRP A 28 -16.18 7.95 22.54
N GLN A 29 -17.48 8.08 22.29
CA GLN A 29 -18.11 7.61 21.06
C GLN A 29 -17.57 8.34 19.83
N GLN A 30 -17.39 9.66 19.90
CA GLN A 30 -16.81 10.46 18.81
C GLN A 30 -15.38 10.02 18.49
N ARG A 31 -14.53 9.79 19.52
CA ARG A 31 -13.17 9.31 19.32
C ARG A 31 -13.15 7.92 18.66
N LYS A 32 -14.00 7.01 19.12
CA LYS A 32 -14.13 5.66 18.54
C LYS A 32 -14.53 5.76 17.08
N THR A 33 -15.56 6.55 16.75
CA THR A 33 -16.04 6.72 15.37
C THR A 33 -14.98 7.38 14.48
N ALA A 34 -14.22 8.35 14.99
CA ALA A 34 -13.14 8.98 14.26
C ALA A 34 -12.02 7.98 13.93
N HIS A 35 -11.61 7.13 14.87
CA HIS A 35 -10.61 6.08 14.64
C HIS A 35 -11.09 5.00 13.65
N GLU A 36 -12.36 4.64 13.72
CA GLU A 36 -12.95 3.68 12.76
C GLU A 36 -12.99 4.27 11.35
N ALA A 37 -13.37 5.54 11.22
CA ALA A 37 -13.38 6.26 9.94
C ALA A 37 -11.97 6.41 9.35
N GLU A 38 -10.98 6.74 10.17
CA GLU A 38 -9.57 6.83 9.76
C GLU A 38 -9.05 5.47 9.27
N ARG A 39 -9.30 4.40 10.01
CA ARG A 39 -8.93 3.03 9.59
C ARG A 39 -9.61 2.64 8.28
N ALA A 40 -10.91 2.92 8.13
CA ALA A 40 -11.62 2.65 6.88
C ALA A 40 -11.04 3.45 5.71
N HIS A 41 -10.67 4.70 5.93
CA HIS A 41 -10.02 5.53 4.92
C HIS A 41 -8.66 4.97 4.50
N LEU A 42 -7.80 4.60 5.46
CA LEU A 42 -6.48 4.01 5.17
C LEU A 42 -6.60 2.68 4.43
N LEU A 43 -7.56 1.83 4.80
CA LEU A 43 -7.85 0.60 4.07
C LEU A 43 -8.29 0.87 2.63
N GLY A 44 -9.18 1.84 2.42
CA GLY A 44 -9.61 2.24 1.08
C GLY A 44 -8.45 2.75 0.21
N LEU A 45 -7.53 3.52 0.78
CA LEU A 45 -6.31 3.96 0.09
C LEU A 45 -5.41 2.79 -0.29
N ALA A 46 -5.22 1.82 0.62
CA ALA A 46 -4.41 0.64 0.37
C ALA A 46 -5.05 -0.27 -0.70
N GLU A 47 -6.37 -0.46 -0.68
CA GLU A 47 -7.11 -1.23 -1.69
C GLU A 47 -7.01 -0.57 -3.08
N ALA A 48 -7.18 0.75 -3.16
CA ALA A 48 -7.01 1.49 -4.41
C ALA A 48 -5.57 1.39 -4.95
N ALA A 49 -4.57 1.53 -4.07
CA ALA A 49 -3.17 1.38 -4.44
C ALA A 49 -2.85 -0.04 -4.90
N ALA A 50 -3.39 -1.07 -4.25
CA ALA A 50 -3.19 -2.47 -4.64
C ALA A 50 -3.75 -2.76 -6.04
N ASN A 51 -4.95 -2.29 -6.34
CA ASN A 51 -5.53 -2.42 -7.68
C ASN A 51 -4.68 -1.72 -8.74
N GLU A 52 -4.17 -0.53 -8.45
CA GLU A 52 -3.31 0.21 -9.36
C GLU A 52 -1.95 -0.49 -9.56
N CYS A 53 -1.33 -1.05 -8.51
CA CYS A 53 -0.12 -1.87 -8.61
C CYS A 53 -0.34 -3.09 -9.52
N ILE A 54 -1.48 -3.77 -9.39
CA ILE A 54 -1.84 -4.90 -10.26
C ILE A 54 -1.93 -4.42 -11.72
N ARG A 55 -2.66 -3.33 -11.98
CA ARG A 55 -2.79 -2.75 -13.32
C ARG A 55 -1.43 -2.39 -13.92
N LEU A 56 -0.58 -1.73 -13.14
CA LEU A 56 0.77 -1.33 -13.57
C LEU A 56 1.64 -2.55 -13.85
N SER A 57 1.56 -3.61 -13.05
CA SER A 57 2.33 -4.83 -13.27
C SER A 57 1.98 -5.51 -14.60
N TYR A 58 0.70 -5.54 -15.00
CA TYR A 58 0.30 -6.01 -16.31
C TYR A 58 0.79 -5.10 -17.43
N ALA A 59 0.68 -3.77 -17.27
CA ALA A 59 1.16 -2.81 -18.26
C ALA A 59 2.68 -2.90 -18.47
N ILE A 60 3.46 -3.07 -17.40
CA ILE A 60 4.91 -3.28 -17.45
C ILE A 60 5.21 -4.58 -18.19
N GLN A 61 4.54 -5.67 -17.84
CA GLN A 61 4.73 -6.97 -18.50
C GLN A 61 4.42 -6.91 -20.00
N GLU A 62 3.33 -6.27 -20.39
CA GLU A 62 2.97 -6.06 -21.79
C GLU A 62 3.97 -5.17 -22.52
N HIS A 63 4.48 -4.13 -21.83
CA HIS A 63 5.48 -3.23 -22.40
C HIS A 63 6.79 -3.96 -22.72
N PHE A 64 7.27 -4.84 -21.85
CA PHE A 64 8.41 -5.72 -22.10
C PHE A 64 8.14 -6.71 -23.24
N ALA A 65 6.93 -7.28 -23.31
CA ALA A 65 6.55 -8.25 -24.34
C ALA A 65 6.56 -7.66 -25.75
N ARG A 66 6.37 -6.33 -25.89
CA ARG A 66 6.51 -5.63 -27.18
C ARG A 66 7.96 -5.53 -27.68
N GLY A 67 8.91 -5.90 -26.85
CA GLY A 67 10.33 -5.87 -27.13
C GLY A 67 10.94 -4.48 -26.98
N VAL A 68 12.21 -4.46 -26.61
CA VAL A 68 13.01 -3.23 -26.55
C VAL A 68 13.63 -3.05 -27.92
N GLY A 69 13.30 -1.96 -28.59
CA GLY A 69 14.03 -1.55 -29.79
C GLY A 69 15.46 -1.10 -29.43
N ASP A 70 16.30 -0.88 -30.45
CA ASP A 70 17.62 -0.29 -30.24
C ASP A 70 17.51 0.96 -29.34
N THR A 71 18.14 0.91 -28.15
CA THR A 71 18.09 1.99 -27.14
C THR A 71 18.58 3.33 -27.66
N ARG A 72 19.41 3.32 -28.72
CA ARG A 72 19.91 4.52 -29.39
C ARG A 72 18.90 5.11 -30.39
N SER A 73 17.94 4.33 -30.82
CA SER A 73 16.88 4.78 -31.72
C SER A 73 15.89 5.72 -31.02
N PRO A 74 15.17 6.59 -31.75
CA PRO A 74 14.09 7.40 -31.18
C PRO A 74 13.01 6.51 -30.49
N HIS A 75 12.69 5.37 -31.10
CA HIS A 75 11.71 4.42 -30.57
C HIS A 75 12.17 3.77 -29.26
N GLY A 76 13.44 3.36 -29.16
CA GLY A 76 13.99 2.81 -27.91
C GLY A 76 14.02 3.83 -26.78
N ARG A 77 14.34 5.09 -27.07
CA ARG A 77 14.28 6.17 -26.06
C ARG A 77 12.86 6.40 -25.54
N GLU A 78 11.86 6.35 -26.42
CA GLU A 78 10.46 6.51 -26.02
C GLU A 78 9.99 5.31 -25.19
N TRP A 79 10.39 4.09 -25.57
CA TRP A 79 10.15 2.87 -24.82
C TRP A 79 10.69 2.99 -23.36
N HIS A 80 11.93 3.45 -23.21
CA HIS A 80 12.53 3.65 -21.88
C HIS A 80 11.80 4.71 -21.04
N LYS A 81 11.40 5.82 -21.66
CA LYS A 81 10.62 6.86 -20.96
C LYS A 81 9.29 6.33 -20.45
N GLU A 82 8.59 5.54 -21.26
CA GLU A 82 7.31 4.96 -20.87
C GLU A 82 7.49 3.96 -19.73
N LEU A 83 8.52 3.10 -19.79
CA LEU A 83 8.86 2.20 -18.69
C LEU A 83 9.17 2.97 -17.41
N GLN A 84 9.99 4.02 -17.47
CA GLN A 84 10.30 4.85 -16.32
C GLN A 84 9.06 5.52 -15.74
N ARG A 85 8.12 5.95 -16.58
CA ARG A 85 6.84 6.53 -16.14
C ARG A 85 6.02 5.52 -15.37
N MET A 86 5.84 4.29 -15.89
CA MET A 86 5.09 3.23 -15.22
C MET A 86 5.76 2.81 -13.92
N ASN A 87 7.08 2.70 -13.93
CA ASN A 87 7.84 2.29 -12.77
C ASN A 87 7.80 3.34 -11.64
N ARG A 88 7.87 4.63 -11.99
CA ARG A 88 7.66 5.74 -11.04
C ARG A 88 6.25 5.74 -10.45
N ALA A 89 5.24 5.48 -11.28
CA ALA A 89 3.87 5.36 -10.81
C ALA A 89 3.72 4.19 -9.80
N LEU A 90 4.43 3.07 -10.01
CA LEU A 90 4.47 1.95 -9.06
C LEU A 90 5.08 2.36 -7.71
N GLU A 91 6.20 3.11 -7.73
CA GLU A 91 6.84 3.65 -6.54
C GLU A 91 5.92 4.59 -5.76
N GLU A 92 5.18 5.46 -6.46
CA GLU A 92 4.20 6.37 -5.84
C GLU A 92 3.09 5.60 -5.10
N GLN A 93 2.65 4.44 -5.63
CA GLN A 93 1.67 3.60 -4.93
C GLN A 93 2.26 2.99 -3.65
N ALA A 94 3.56 2.70 -3.60
CA ALA A 94 4.20 2.13 -2.41
C ALA A 94 4.00 3.03 -1.17
N LEU A 95 3.97 4.35 -1.34
CA LEU A 95 3.79 5.32 -0.26
C LEU A 95 2.40 5.25 0.41
N ARG A 96 1.42 4.62 -0.22
CA ARG A 96 0.04 4.48 0.29
C ARG A 96 -0.15 3.27 1.21
N PHE A 97 0.84 2.38 1.30
CA PHE A 97 0.79 1.23 2.19
C PHE A 97 1.44 1.57 3.53
N SER A 98 0.74 1.28 4.63
CA SER A 98 1.30 1.37 5.98
C SER A 98 2.27 0.23 6.28
N ASP A 99 2.09 -0.93 5.64
CA ASP A 99 2.92 -2.11 5.81
C ASP A 99 4.32 -1.91 5.20
N LYS A 100 5.36 -2.06 6.06
CA LYS A 100 6.76 -1.88 5.67
C LYS A 100 7.23 -2.96 4.69
N GLU A 101 6.78 -4.20 4.83
CA GLU A 101 7.16 -5.31 3.97
C GLU A 101 6.68 -5.08 2.53
N ILE A 102 5.44 -4.59 2.39
CA ILE A 102 4.88 -4.24 1.08
C ILE A 102 5.68 -3.11 0.44
N ARG A 103 6.00 -2.06 1.20
CA ARG A 103 6.82 -0.95 0.67
C ARG A 103 8.22 -1.40 0.25
N ASN A 104 8.86 -2.25 1.06
CA ASN A 104 10.19 -2.79 0.75
C ASN A 104 10.16 -3.63 -0.52
N LEU A 105 9.14 -4.50 -0.69
CA LEU A 105 8.99 -5.30 -1.91
C LEU A 105 8.83 -4.41 -3.15
N LEU A 106 7.91 -3.45 -3.10
CA LEU A 106 7.66 -2.55 -4.24
C LEU A 106 8.90 -1.74 -4.58
N SER A 107 9.66 -1.27 -3.59
CA SER A 107 10.91 -0.55 -3.80
C SER A 107 11.98 -1.44 -4.46
N ARG A 108 12.12 -2.70 -4.03
CA ARG A 108 13.03 -3.67 -4.67
C ARG A 108 12.60 -3.99 -6.11
N CYS A 109 11.31 -4.25 -6.33
CA CYS A 109 10.78 -4.47 -7.68
C CYS A 109 11.04 -3.26 -8.59
N HIS A 110 10.82 -2.04 -8.09
CA HIS A 110 11.11 -0.80 -8.80
C HIS A 110 12.57 -0.73 -9.25
N ALA A 111 13.51 -0.96 -8.33
CA ALA A 111 14.93 -0.92 -8.62
C ALA A 111 15.34 -1.98 -9.65
N GLU A 112 14.87 -3.23 -9.48
CA GLU A 112 15.21 -4.32 -10.39
C GLU A 112 14.62 -4.13 -11.80
N ILE A 113 13.41 -3.60 -11.92
CA ILE A 113 12.80 -3.31 -13.23
C ILE A 113 13.66 -2.30 -14.01
N LEU A 114 14.21 -1.28 -13.34
CA LEU A 114 15.07 -0.28 -14.00
C LEU A 114 16.43 -0.87 -14.41
N ILE A 115 17.07 -1.64 -13.53
CA ILE A 115 18.38 -2.25 -13.80
C ILE A 115 18.30 -3.21 -14.99
N ARG A 116 17.19 -3.94 -15.10
CA ARG A 116 17.01 -4.98 -16.14
C ARG A 116 16.37 -4.48 -17.43
N ALA A 117 15.93 -3.23 -17.49
CA ALA A 117 15.53 -2.62 -18.74
C ALA A 117 16.66 -2.60 -19.77
N ASP A 118 17.93 -2.64 -19.31
CA ASP A 118 19.12 -2.74 -20.16
C ASP A 118 19.45 -4.18 -20.58
N TRP A 119 18.76 -5.19 -20.00
CA TRP A 119 19.02 -6.63 -20.18
C TRP A 119 17.92 -7.31 -21.00
N VAL A 120 17.78 -6.95 -22.23
CA VAL A 120 16.89 -7.64 -23.15
C VAL A 120 17.65 -8.72 -23.89
N GLY A 121 17.69 -9.90 -23.30
CA GLY A 121 18.27 -11.09 -23.88
C GLY A 121 19.00 -11.92 -22.84
N ASP A 122 18.25 -12.67 -22.01
CA ASP A 122 18.83 -13.75 -21.23
C ASP A 122 19.13 -14.90 -22.18
N PRO A 123 20.40 -15.23 -22.43
CA PRO A 123 20.76 -16.33 -23.31
C PRO A 123 20.37 -17.71 -22.77
N ASP A 124 20.01 -17.83 -21.49
CA ASP A 124 19.78 -19.10 -20.79
C ASP A 124 18.30 -19.55 -20.79
N GLY A 125 17.39 -18.81 -21.45
CA GLY A 125 15.99 -19.26 -21.68
C GLY A 125 15.11 -19.31 -20.43
N PHE A 126 15.55 -18.78 -19.30
CA PHE A 126 14.69 -18.61 -18.13
C PHE A 126 13.61 -17.56 -18.39
N PRO A 127 12.40 -17.72 -17.82
CA PRO A 127 11.39 -16.69 -17.95
C PRO A 127 11.99 -15.36 -17.49
N PRO A 128 11.88 -14.33 -18.32
CA PRO A 128 12.51 -13.03 -18.02
C PRO A 128 12.13 -12.59 -16.61
N ARG A 129 13.10 -12.17 -15.80
CA ARG A 129 12.88 -11.89 -14.37
C ARG A 129 11.79 -10.84 -14.13
N TYR A 130 11.54 -9.94 -15.08
CA TYR A 130 10.42 -9.00 -14.98
C TYR A 130 9.05 -9.70 -14.85
N ILE A 131 8.89 -10.91 -15.42
CA ILE A 131 7.66 -11.69 -15.27
C ILE A 131 7.49 -12.14 -13.82
N THR A 132 8.57 -12.63 -13.20
CA THR A 132 8.57 -13.02 -11.78
C THR A 132 8.26 -11.83 -10.91
N LEU A 133 8.93 -10.68 -11.12
CA LEU A 133 8.68 -9.44 -10.39
C LEU A 133 7.22 -8.98 -10.47
N CYS A 134 6.67 -8.98 -11.69
CA CYS A 134 5.27 -8.62 -11.89
C CYS A 134 4.30 -9.62 -11.22
N ASN A 135 4.63 -10.93 -11.22
CA ASN A 135 3.84 -11.95 -10.53
C ASN A 135 3.88 -11.76 -9.01
N ASP A 136 5.06 -11.47 -8.46
CA ASP A 136 5.23 -11.24 -7.02
C ASP A 136 4.43 -10.00 -6.57
N ILE A 137 4.49 -8.90 -7.35
CA ILE A 137 3.65 -7.72 -7.09
C ILE A 137 2.17 -8.14 -7.05
N ARG A 138 1.67 -8.86 -8.07
CA ARG A 138 0.26 -9.28 -8.12
C ARG A 138 -0.12 -10.19 -6.96
N THR A 139 0.76 -11.10 -6.58
CA THR A 139 0.53 -12.02 -5.47
C THR A 139 0.37 -11.24 -4.15
N VAL A 140 1.28 -10.32 -3.86
CA VAL A 140 1.22 -9.50 -2.64
C VAL A 140 0.02 -8.56 -2.66
N MET A 141 -0.26 -7.89 -3.77
CA MET A 141 -1.45 -7.03 -3.87
C MET A 141 -2.74 -7.84 -3.69
N GLY A 142 -2.77 -9.08 -4.19
CA GLY A 142 -3.88 -10.00 -3.94
C GLY A 142 -4.08 -10.33 -2.45
N THR A 143 -3.01 -10.44 -1.65
CA THR A 143 -3.15 -10.63 -0.19
C THR A 143 -3.68 -9.37 0.50
N VAL A 144 -3.26 -8.18 0.06
CA VAL A 144 -3.81 -6.90 0.55
C VAL A 144 -5.31 -6.83 0.32
N LEU A 145 -5.76 -7.11 -0.90
CA LEU A 145 -7.20 -7.08 -1.25
C LEU A 145 -8.02 -8.11 -0.46
N ARG A 146 -7.44 -9.25 -0.13
CA ARG A 146 -8.08 -10.28 0.72
C ARG A 146 -7.88 -10.05 2.23
N ARG A 147 -7.18 -8.97 2.62
CA ARG A 147 -6.82 -8.67 4.01
C ARG A 147 -6.07 -9.80 4.70
N GLN A 148 -5.20 -10.46 3.94
CA GLN A 148 -4.32 -11.52 4.41
C GLN A 148 -2.95 -10.96 4.80
N PRO A 149 -2.21 -11.63 5.70
CA PRO A 149 -0.85 -11.22 6.02
C PRO A 149 0.08 -11.31 4.80
N PHE A 150 1.16 -10.53 4.84
CA PHE A 150 2.20 -10.55 3.81
C PHE A 150 2.77 -11.97 3.66
N PRO A 151 2.89 -12.50 2.44
CA PRO A 151 3.43 -13.84 2.20
C PRO A 151 4.96 -13.82 2.28
N GLY A 152 5.51 -14.05 3.48
CA GLY A 152 6.96 -13.99 3.74
C GLY A 152 7.83 -14.86 2.83
N ALA A 153 7.27 -15.94 2.25
CA ALA A 153 7.98 -16.78 1.28
C ALA A 153 8.45 -16.03 0.02
N ILE A 154 7.84 -14.90 -0.31
CA ILE A 154 8.26 -14.06 -1.43
C ILE A 154 9.71 -13.57 -1.27
N TRP A 155 10.19 -13.34 -0.06
CA TRP A 155 11.57 -12.90 0.19
C TRP A 155 12.62 -13.91 -0.26
N GLN A 156 12.29 -15.17 -0.45
CA GLN A 156 13.19 -16.18 -1.02
C GLN A 156 13.60 -15.83 -2.47
N ASN A 157 12.77 -15.05 -3.19
CA ASN A 157 13.06 -14.57 -4.53
C ASN A 157 13.98 -13.33 -4.54
N TYR A 158 14.24 -12.75 -3.36
CA TYR A 158 15.00 -11.50 -3.17
C TYR A 158 16.06 -11.68 -2.09
N PRO A 159 17.13 -12.47 -2.35
CA PRO A 159 18.20 -12.66 -1.37
C PRO A 159 18.79 -11.29 -0.97
N ASP A 160 19.21 -11.20 0.28
CA ASP A 160 19.83 -9.97 0.79
C ASP A 160 21.14 -9.71 0.01
N PRO A 161 21.34 -8.54 -0.60
CA PRO A 161 22.56 -8.21 -1.33
C PRO A 161 23.81 -8.21 -0.43
N THR A 162 23.65 -8.29 0.90
CA THR A 162 24.74 -8.36 1.87
C THR A 162 25.18 -9.78 2.20
N GLU A 163 24.48 -10.82 1.71
CA GLU A 163 24.82 -12.24 1.94
C GLU A 163 25.64 -12.88 0.82
N GLY A 164 26.13 -12.10 -0.18
CA GLY A 164 26.92 -12.57 -1.33
C GLY A 164 28.39 -12.17 -1.31
#